data_1aa95230fd2dcb8862f86550c0ce4263
#
_entry.id   1aa95230fd2dcb8862f86550c0ce4263
#
_cell.length_a   1.000
_cell.length_b   1.000
_cell.length_c   1.000
_cell.angle_alpha   90.00
_cell.angle_beta   90.00
_cell.angle_gamma   90.00
#
_symmetry.space_group_name_H-M   'P 1'
#
loop_
_entity.id
_entity.type
_entity.pdbx_description
1 polymer ?
#
loop_
_entity_poly.entity_id
_entity_poly.type
_entity_poly.pdbx_seq_one_letter_code
_entity_poly.pdbx_strand_id
1 'polypeptide(L)'
;MDIKEALNRIVGQLDLSTDEMKAVMRQIMTGQCTDAQVGAFLMGMRMKSETIDEIVGAVQVMRELAEPVHFDTHRLVDTCGTGGDGMNIFNVSTAAAFVVAAAGGKVAKHGNRAVSGKSGSADLLEAAGVNLDLTPAQVARSVDAVGVGFMFAPAHHGAMRYAAGPRRELGLRTLFNILGPMSNPAGVKHQVLGVFSKELCRPMAEVLSRLGSQHVLVVHAQDGLDEISLAAPTHVAELNKGEISEYRIQPEDFGIKSQSLIGLNVEDAQGSLALIRDALGRRKTENGQKAADMIVLNAGAALYAADVASSLKQGVEIAHDALHTGLARDKFEELVSFTVVFKQEQAQ
;
A
#
# COMPACT_ATOMS: atom_id res chain seq x y z
N MET A 1 19.22 23.49 7.11
CA MET A 1 19.59 23.39 5.66
C MET A 1 18.45 23.95 4.84
N ASP A 2 18.74 24.77 3.87
CA ASP A 2 17.77 25.22 2.88
C ASP A 2 17.87 24.39 1.58
N ILE A 3 16.91 24.60 0.66
CA ILE A 3 16.84 23.82 -0.58
C ILE A 3 18.07 24.04 -1.48
N LYS A 4 18.70 25.22 -1.47
CA LYS A 4 19.88 25.51 -2.31
C LYS A 4 21.13 24.81 -1.77
N GLU A 5 21.30 24.79 -0.45
CA GLU A 5 22.35 24.03 0.22
C GLU A 5 22.21 22.54 -0.04
N ALA A 6 20.97 21.99 0.04
CA ALA A 6 20.68 20.60 -0.26
C ALA A 6 21.01 20.27 -1.72
N LEU A 7 20.60 21.09 -2.67
CA LEU A 7 20.94 20.90 -4.10
C LEU A 7 22.45 20.87 -4.35
N ASN A 8 23.21 21.77 -3.71
CA ASN A 8 24.67 21.77 -3.83
C ASN A 8 25.29 20.47 -3.31
N ARG A 9 24.79 19.92 -2.17
CA ARG A 9 25.28 18.64 -1.64
C ARG A 9 24.93 17.49 -2.55
N ILE A 10 23.68 17.42 -3.04
CA ILE A 10 23.21 16.36 -3.94
C ILE A 10 24.02 16.34 -5.25
N VAL A 11 24.29 17.52 -5.84
CA VAL A 11 25.16 17.63 -7.03
C VAL A 11 26.57 17.10 -6.74
N GLY A 12 27.07 17.32 -5.52
CA GLY A 12 28.34 16.76 -5.06
C GLY A 12 28.27 15.28 -4.64
N GLN A 13 27.17 14.59 -4.89
CA GLN A 13 26.93 13.18 -4.48
C GLN A 13 27.06 12.97 -2.96
N LEU A 14 26.76 13.98 -2.16
CA LEU A 14 26.82 13.92 -0.71
C LEU A 14 25.42 13.63 -0.14
N ASP A 15 25.38 12.72 0.83
CA ASP A 15 24.15 12.33 1.50
C ASP A 15 23.66 13.43 2.45
N LEU A 16 22.31 13.50 2.60
CA LEU A 16 21.66 14.31 3.61
C LEU A 16 21.43 13.44 4.87
N SER A 17 21.68 14.01 6.03
CA SER A 17 21.22 13.39 7.27
C SER A 17 19.70 13.44 7.37
N THR A 18 19.11 12.63 8.25
CA THR A 18 17.67 12.60 8.51
C THR A 18 17.12 14.01 8.82
N ASP A 19 17.82 14.80 9.65
CA ASP A 19 17.34 16.14 10.03
C ASP A 19 17.48 17.16 8.89
N GLU A 20 18.54 17.06 8.08
CA GLU A 20 18.68 17.87 6.88
C GLU A 20 17.58 17.57 5.87
N MET A 21 17.32 16.28 5.63
CA MET A 21 16.21 15.86 4.76
C MET A 21 14.86 16.33 5.26
N LYS A 22 14.59 16.26 6.57
CA LYS A 22 13.36 16.82 7.17
C LYS A 22 13.22 18.32 6.90
N ALA A 23 14.30 19.08 7.06
CA ALA A 23 14.29 20.53 6.82
C ALA A 23 13.92 20.84 5.36
N VAL A 24 14.49 20.13 4.40
CA VAL A 24 14.23 20.29 2.97
C VAL A 24 12.81 19.84 2.61
N MET A 25 12.39 18.68 3.07
CA MET A 25 11.05 18.16 2.82
C MET A 25 9.96 19.09 3.36
N ARG A 26 10.15 19.72 4.54
CA ARG A 26 9.19 20.71 5.04
C ARG A 26 9.09 21.92 4.10
N GLN A 27 10.21 22.43 3.59
CA GLN A 27 10.18 23.56 2.63
C GLN A 27 9.40 23.17 1.36
N ILE A 28 9.66 21.99 0.80
CA ILE A 28 8.94 21.48 -0.37
C ILE A 28 7.45 21.36 -0.08
N MET A 29 7.11 20.64 1.00
CA MET A 29 5.73 20.28 1.34
C MET A 29 4.90 21.45 1.90
N THR A 30 5.51 22.60 2.22
CA THR A 30 4.82 23.82 2.62
C THR A 30 4.84 24.92 1.52
N GLY A 31 5.33 24.58 0.31
CA GLY A 31 5.30 25.48 -0.84
C GLY A 31 6.34 26.60 -0.80
N GLN A 32 7.43 26.42 -0.05
CA GLN A 32 8.53 27.40 0.03
C GLN A 32 9.54 27.25 -1.10
N CYS A 33 9.43 26.19 -1.92
CA CYS A 33 10.30 25.92 -3.05
C CYS A 33 9.58 26.20 -4.38
N THR A 34 10.33 26.64 -5.38
CA THR A 34 9.82 26.73 -6.75
C THR A 34 9.73 25.35 -7.39
N ASP A 35 8.91 25.19 -8.42
CA ASP A 35 8.78 23.93 -9.19
C ASP A 35 10.13 23.48 -9.76
N ALA A 36 10.98 24.43 -10.22
CA ALA A 36 12.32 24.12 -10.69
C ALA A 36 13.22 23.54 -9.58
N GLN A 37 13.12 24.08 -8.36
CA GLN A 37 13.89 23.56 -7.22
C GLN A 37 13.41 22.17 -6.81
N VAL A 38 12.09 21.95 -6.77
CA VAL A 38 11.51 20.64 -6.48
C VAL A 38 11.91 19.61 -7.54
N GLY A 39 11.81 19.97 -8.82
CA GLY A 39 12.22 19.10 -9.93
C GLY A 39 13.71 18.74 -9.86
N ALA A 40 14.57 19.73 -9.64
CA ALA A 40 16.01 19.52 -9.49
C ALA A 40 16.33 18.62 -8.29
N PHE A 41 15.65 18.81 -7.16
CA PHE A 41 15.79 17.98 -5.95
C PHE A 41 15.41 16.53 -6.24
N LEU A 42 14.26 16.29 -6.83
CA LEU A 42 13.77 14.93 -7.14
C LEU A 42 14.70 14.21 -8.12
N MET A 43 15.17 14.89 -9.15
CA MET A 43 16.12 14.31 -10.11
C MET A 43 17.50 14.05 -9.47
N GLY A 44 17.99 15.00 -8.70
CA GLY A 44 19.27 14.86 -7.99
C GLY A 44 19.25 13.69 -7.01
N MET A 45 18.20 13.55 -6.20
CA MET A 45 18.02 12.42 -5.29
C MET A 45 17.99 11.09 -6.04
N ARG A 46 17.24 10.99 -7.13
CA ARG A 46 17.20 9.78 -7.96
C ARG A 46 18.56 9.44 -8.57
N MET A 47 19.32 10.42 -9.05
CA MET A 47 20.65 10.22 -9.65
C MET A 47 21.70 9.79 -8.62
N LYS A 48 21.60 10.33 -7.40
CA LYS A 48 22.45 9.97 -6.28
C LYS A 48 22.11 8.59 -5.71
N SER A 49 20.88 8.19 -5.79
CA SER A 49 20.21 7.13 -5.02
C SER A 49 20.00 7.55 -3.55
N GLU A 50 18.77 7.38 -3.09
CA GLU A 50 18.35 7.76 -1.74
C GLU A 50 18.94 6.82 -0.67
N THR A 51 19.44 7.37 0.42
CA THR A 51 19.85 6.61 1.59
C THR A 51 18.67 6.32 2.53
N ILE A 52 18.85 5.36 3.42
CA ILE A 52 17.84 5.04 4.45
C ILE A 52 17.56 6.26 5.33
N ASP A 53 18.58 7.03 5.72
CA ASP A 53 18.43 8.23 6.54
C ASP A 53 17.59 9.31 5.84
N GLU A 54 17.80 9.50 4.55
CA GLU A 54 17.04 10.43 3.71
C GLU A 54 15.59 9.98 3.57
N ILE A 55 15.35 8.68 3.32
CA ILE A 55 13.97 8.15 3.21
C ILE A 55 13.24 8.28 4.55
N VAL A 56 13.88 7.96 5.67
CA VAL A 56 13.30 8.14 7.02
C VAL A 56 12.90 9.59 7.26
N GLY A 57 13.80 10.54 6.97
CA GLY A 57 13.51 11.98 7.12
C GLY A 57 12.33 12.44 6.28
N ALA A 58 12.27 11.98 5.02
CA ALA A 58 11.18 12.31 4.12
C ALA A 58 9.83 11.75 4.60
N VAL A 59 9.78 10.47 5.02
CA VAL A 59 8.54 9.85 5.53
C VAL A 59 8.08 10.51 6.83
N GLN A 60 9.01 10.87 7.72
CA GLN A 60 8.64 11.56 8.97
C GLN A 60 7.90 12.86 8.70
N VAL A 61 8.36 13.67 7.74
CA VAL A 61 7.67 14.91 7.35
C VAL A 61 6.33 14.62 6.66
N MET A 62 6.26 13.60 5.82
CA MET A 62 5.01 13.18 5.19
C MET A 62 3.94 12.80 6.25
N ARG A 63 4.34 12.02 7.28
CA ARG A 63 3.46 11.63 8.39
C ARG A 63 3.09 12.82 9.28
N GLU A 64 4.02 13.73 9.55
CA GLU A 64 3.79 14.94 10.34
C GLU A 64 2.75 15.86 9.71
N LEU A 65 2.77 15.99 8.37
CA LEU A 65 1.88 16.89 7.63
C LEU A 65 0.59 16.20 7.15
N ALA A 66 0.45 14.90 7.37
CA ALA A 66 -0.75 14.17 7.04
C ALA A 66 -1.89 14.52 8.02
N GLU A 67 -3.13 14.50 7.53
CA GLU A 67 -4.30 14.52 8.38
C GLU A 67 -4.46 13.15 9.04
N PRO A 68 -4.27 13.03 10.38
CA PRO A 68 -4.21 11.74 11.04
C PRO A 68 -5.58 11.09 11.17
N VAL A 69 -5.61 9.76 11.18
CA VAL A 69 -6.78 8.96 11.55
C VAL A 69 -6.45 8.21 12.83
N HIS A 70 -7.27 8.41 13.87
CA HIS A 70 -7.08 7.77 15.16
C HIS A 70 -8.00 6.58 15.34
N PHE A 71 -7.44 5.48 15.83
CA PHE A 71 -8.15 4.24 16.09
C PHE A 71 -7.89 3.77 17.52
N ASP A 72 -8.89 3.13 18.12
CA ASP A 72 -8.78 2.55 19.46
C ASP A 72 -8.13 1.16 19.48
N THR A 73 -7.66 0.68 18.34
CA THR A 73 -7.02 -0.64 18.21
C THR A 73 -5.58 -0.53 17.72
N HIS A 74 -4.71 -1.38 18.26
CA HIS A 74 -3.28 -1.40 17.93
C HIS A 74 -2.91 -2.45 16.87
N ARG A 75 -3.85 -3.31 16.47
CA ARG A 75 -3.64 -4.40 15.48
C ARG A 75 -4.24 -4.06 14.13
N LEU A 76 -3.95 -2.85 13.66
CA LEU A 76 -4.31 -2.44 12.32
C LEU A 76 -3.23 -2.86 11.34
N VAL A 77 -3.63 -3.46 10.23
CA VAL A 77 -2.72 -3.76 9.13
C VAL A 77 -3.05 -2.89 7.92
N ASP A 78 -2.01 -2.47 7.18
CA ASP A 78 -2.15 -1.92 5.84
C ASP A 78 -1.65 -2.93 4.81
N THR A 79 -2.33 -2.98 3.68
CA THR A 79 -1.95 -3.78 2.51
C THR A 79 -1.81 -2.85 1.33
N CYS A 80 -0.59 -2.55 0.93
CA CYS A 80 -0.34 -1.61 -0.16
C CYS A 80 0.92 -1.99 -0.94
N GLY A 81 1.07 -1.40 -2.12
CA GLY A 81 2.27 -1.51 -2.93
C GLY A 81 2.73 -0.15 -3.41
N THR A 82 3.97 -0.08 -3.87
CA THR A 82 4.51 1.11 -4.54
C THR A 82 3.85 1.35 -5.89
N GLY A 83 3.23 0.31 -6.44
CA GLY A 83 2.76 0.33 -7.82
C GLY A 83 3.91 0.42 -8.83
N GLY A 84 3.54 0.57 -10.09
CA GLY A 84 4.52 0.82 -11.14
C GLY A 84 5.27 -0.44 -11.61
N ASP A 85 4.81 -1.62 -11.27
CA ASP A 85 5.33 -2.91 -11.75
C ASP A 85 5.06 -3.14 -13.26
N GLY A 86 4.10 -2.40 -13.82
CA GLY A 86 3.73 -2.49 -15.24
C GLY A 86 2.86 -3.70 -15.60
N MET A 87 2.51 -4.53 -14.63
CA MET A 87 1.81 -5.79 -14.87
C MET A 87 0.30 -5.64 -15.04
N ASN A 88 -0.29 -4.53 -14.55
CA ASN A 88 -1.72 -4.22 -14.67
C ASN A 88 -2.64 -5.37 -14.25
N ILE A 89 -2.32 -6.09 -13.20
CA ILE A 89 -3.22 -7.09 -12.64
C ILE A 89 -4.34 -6.43 -11.83
N PHE A 90 -5.37 -7.19 -11.51
CA PHE A 90 -6.47 -6.72 -10.67
C PHE A 90 -5.95 -6.27 -9.28
N ASN A 91 -6.75 -5.51 -8.55
CA ASN A 91 -6.36 -4.91 -7.27
C ASN A 91 -6.30 -5.96 -6.13
N VAL A 92 -5.24 -6.77 -6.13
CA VAL A 92 -5.03 -7.89 -5.20
C VAL A 92 -5.06 -7.44 -3.75
N SER A 93 -4.22 -6.47 -3.38
CA SER A 93 -4.11 -5.98 -2.00
C SER A 93 -5.41 -5.36 -1.48
N THR A 94 -6.23 -4.76 -2.37
CA THR A 94 -7.54 -4.24 -2.00
C THR A 94 -8.54 -5.37 -1.76
N ALA A 95 -8.54 -6.40 -2.60
CA ALA A 95 -9.39 -7.59 -2.40
C ALA A 95 -8.99 -8.37 -1.14
N ALA A 96 -7.68 -8.50 -0.89
CA ALA A 96 -7.14 -9.15 0.30
C ALA A 96 -7.61 -8.48 1.61
N ALA A 97 -7.80 -7.15 1.62
CA ALA A 97 -8.29 -6.41 2.78
C ALA A 97 -9.64 -6.94 3.29
N PHE A 98 -10.54 -7.34 2.40
CA PHE A 98 -11.86 -7.89 2.77
C PHE A 98 -11.78 -9.32 3.31
N VAL A 99 -10.82 -10.11 2.84
CA VAL A 99 -10.56 -11.44 3.39
C VAL A 99 -9.96 -11.32 4.80
N VAL A 100 -9.04 -10.37 5.00
CA VAL A 100 -8.48 -10.06 6.33
C VAL A 100 -9.58 -9.66 7.30
N ALA A 101 -10.51 -8.79 6.89
CA ALA A 101 -11.63 -8.36 7.71
C ALA A 101 -12.60 -9.52 8.02
N ALA A 102 -12.88 -10.38 7.04
CA ALA A 102 -13.70 -11.58 7.22
C ALA A 102 -13.09 -12.58 8.21
N ALA A 103 -11.75 -12.61 8.28
CA ALA A 103 -10.99 -13.40 9.24
C ALA A 103 -10.85 -12.75 10.64
N GLY A 104 -11.51 -11.61 10.88
CA GLY A 104 -11.47 -10.90 12.15
C GLY A 104 -10.30 -9.93 12.34
N GLY A 105 -9.48 -9.71 11.29
CA GLY A 105 -8.47 -8.66 11.25
C GLY A 105 -9.10 -7.28 11.01
N LYS A 106 -8.32 -6.22 11.22
CA LYS A 106 -8.73 -4.84 10.94
C LYS A 106 -7.75 -4.19 9.98
N VAL A 107 -8.26 -3.65 8.87
CA VAL A 107 -7.46 -3.05 7.80
C VAL A 107 -7.69 -1.54 7.73
N ALA A 108 -6.62 -0.77 7.91
CA ALA A 108 -6.57 0.65 7.66
C ALA A 108 -5.79 0.90 6.36
N LYS A 109 -6.47 0.71 5.22
CA LYS A 109 -5.82 0.75 3.91
C LYS A 109 -5.59 2.17 3.44
N HIS A 110 -4.33 2.51 3.19
CA HIS A 110 -3.95 3.74 2.52
C HIS A 110 -3.78 3.49 1.02
N GLY A 111 -4.41 4.33 0.20
CA GLY A 111 -4.36 4.10 -1.23
C GLY A 111 -4.72 5.32 -2.08
N ASN A 112 -4.48 5.19 -3.39
CA ASN A 112 -4.68 6.26 -4.36
C ASN A 112 -5.29 5.73 -5.66
N ARG A 113 -5.60 6.65 -6.58
CA ARG A 113 -5.87 6.32 -7.98
C ARG A 113 -4.62 5.83 -8.68
N ALA A 114 -4.80 5.11 -9.78
CA ALA A 114 -3.68 4.70 -10.61
C ALA A 114 -2.88 5.91 -11.12
N VAL A 115 -1.54 5.81 -11.05
CA VAL A 115 -0.64 6.83 -11.61
C VAL A 115 -0.10 6.37 -12.97
N SER A 116 0.31 5.12 -13.08
CA SER A 116 0.85 4.52 -14.30
C SER A 116 0.12 3.24 -14.72
N GLY A 117 -0.65 2.64 -13.82
CA GLY A 117 -1.43 1.42 -14.08
C GLY A 117 -2.84 1.71 -14.61
N LYS A 118 -3.63 0.64 -14.80
CA LYS A 118 -5.00 0.67 -15.32
C LYS A 118 -6.07 0.86 -14.24
N SER A 119 -5.77 0.49 -12.99
CA SER A 119 -6.70 0.55 -11.87
C SER A 119 -5.94 0.71 -10.55
N GLY A 120 -6.12 1.82 -9.86
CA GLY A 120 -5.68 2.00 -8.47
C GLY A 120 -6.73 1.52 -7.47
N SER A 121 -6.37 1.43 -6.21
CA SER A 121 -7.31 1.02 -5.15
C SER A 121 -8.52 1.94 -5.04
N ALA A 122 -8.32 3.25 -5.20
CA ALA A 122 -9.40 4.22 -5.18
C ALA A 122 -10.32 4.08 -6.40
N ASP A 123 -9.77 3.82 -7.59
CA ASP A 123 -10.56 3.63 -8.82
C ASP A 123 -11.47 2.40 -8.70
N LEU A 124 -10.93 1.30 -8.16
CA LEU A 124 -11.71 0.08 -7.88
C LEU A 124 -12.85 0.35 -6.89
N LEU A 125 -12.55 0.98 -5.76
CA LEU A 125 -13.53 1.21 -4.70
C LEU A 125 -14.63 2.17 -5.17
N GLU A 126 -14.28 3.21 -5.93
CA GLU A 126 -15.25 4.11 -6.55
C GLU A 126 -16.13 3.38 -7.57
N ALA A 127 -15.54 2.53 -8.43
CA ALA A 127 -16.28 1.68 -9.37
C ALA A 127 -17.25 0.72 -8.66
N ALA A 128 -16.93 0.29 -7.43
CA ALA A 128 -17.79 -0.52 -6.59
C ALA A 128 -18.91 0.28 -5.91
N GLY A 129 -18.83 1.62 -5.90
CA GLY A 129 -19.79 2.50 -5.25
C GLY A 129 -19.39 2.97 -3.84
N VAL A 130 -18.18 2.70 -3.40
CA VAL A 130 -17.65 3.20 -2.11
C VAL A 130 -17.51 4.73 -2.18
N ASN A 131 -17.99 5.43 -1.15
CA ASN A 131 -17.72 6.84 -0.99
C ASN A 131 -16.27 7.04 -0.49
N LEU A 132 -15.45 7.73 -1.27
CA LEU A 132 -14.05 8.02 -0.92
C LEU A 132 -13.88 9.30 -0.09
N ASP A 133 -14.89 10.17 -0.08
CA ASP A 133 -14.85 11.46 0.62
C ASP A 133 -15.30 11.29 2.07
N LEU A 134 -14.53 10.51 2.83
CA LEU A 134 -14.78 10.27 4.25
C LEU A 134 -13.87 11.15 5.11
N THR A 135 -14.43 11.67 6.18
CA THR A 135 -13.62 12.31 7.24
C THR A 135 -12.81 11.26 8.01
N PRO A 136 -11.69 11.64 8.68
CA PRO A 136 -10.92 10.71 9.52
C PRO A 136 -11.77 9.92 10.51
N ALA A 137 -12.76 10.55 11.16
CA ALA A 137 -13.68 9.90 12.08
C ALA A 137 -14.60 8.87 11.40
N GLN A 138 -15.06 9.14 10.17
CA GLN A 138 -15.86 8.21 9.40
C GLN A 138 -15.03 7.00 8.93
N VAL A 139 -13.76 7.22 8.56
CA VAL A 139 -12.83 6.11 8.25
C VAL A 139 -12.63 5.23 9.48
N ALA A 140 -12.41 5.82 10.67
CA ALA A 140 -12.27 5.05 11.90
C ALA A 140 -13.53 4.21 12.19
N ARG A 141 -14.72 4.81 12.09
CA ARG A 141 -16.00 4.09 12.22
C ARG A 141 -16.16 2.95 11.22
N SER A 142 -15.65 3.12 9.98
CA SER A 142 -15.68 2.07 8.95
C SER A 142 -14.83 0.86 9.36
N VAL A 143 -13.62 1.09 9.90
CA VAL A 143 -12.79 -0.01 10.42
C VAL A 143 -13.46 -0.72 11.61
N ASP A 144 -14.11 0.02 12.50
CA ASP A 144 -14.76 -0.59 13.66
C ASP A 144 -16.00 -1.40 13.28
N ALA A 145 -16.82 -0.91 12.36
CA ALA A 145 -18.07 -1.55 11.96
C ALA A 145 -17.85 -2.69 10.95
N VAL A 146 -17.02 -2.46 9.93
CA VAL A 146 -16.85 -3.36 8.79
C VAL A 146 -15.57 -4.20 8.90
N GLY A 147 -14.54 -3.67 9.55
CA GLY A 147 -13.19 -4.23 9.60
C GLY A 147 -12.26 -3.66 8.53
N VAL A 148 -12.75 -2.80 7.63
CA VAL A 148 -11.97 -2.13 6.58
C VAL A 148 -12.28 -0.65 6.57
N GLY A 149 -11.25 0.19 6.57
CA GLY A 149 -11.35 1.62 6.28
C GLY A 149 -10.38 1.99 5.17
N PHE A 150 -10.82 2.86 4.26
CA PHE A 150 -9.99 3.34 3.17
C PHE A 150 -9.64 4.81 3.37
N MET A 151 -8.34 5.10 3.41
CA MET A 151 -7.79 6.44 3.48
C MET A 151 -7.34 6.86 2.10
N PHE A 152 -8.11 7.72 1.45
CA PHE A 152 -7.80 8.25 0.13
C PHE A 152 -6.65 9.24 0.23
N ALA A 153 -5.49 8.93 -0.35
CA ALA A 153 -4.25 9.68 -0.17
C ALA A 153 -4.37 11.20 -0.40
N PRO A 154 -5.07 11.71 -1.44
CA PRO A 154 -5.26 13.15 -1.62
C PRO A 154 -6.01 13.84 -0.47
N ALA A 155 -6.93 13.16 0.19
CA ALA A 155 -7.68 13.72 1.32
C ALA A 155 -6.81 13.89 2.56
N HIS A 156 -5.83 12.99 2.77
CA HIS A 156 -4.98 13.01 3.97
C HIS A 156 -3.63 13.72 3.76
N HIS A 157 -3.13 13.80 2.53
CA HIS A 157 -1.82 14.38 2.21
C HIS A 157 -1.96 15.64 1.36
N GLY A 158 -2.72 16.63 1.83
CA GLY A 158 -2.94 17.89 1.13
C GLY A 158 -1.66 18.64 0.76
N ALA A 159 -0.57 18.46 1.51
CA ALA A 159 0.74 19.03 1.24
C ALA A 159 1.39 18.49 -0.06
N MET A 160 0.98 17.31 -0.55
CA MET A 160 1.47 16.76 -1.81
C MET A 160 1.19 17.62 -3.04
N ARG A 161 0.23 18.53 -2.97
CA ARG A 161 -0.05 19.48 -4.07
C ARG A 161 1.17 20.28 -4.51
N TYR A 162 2.09 20.57 -3.60
CA TYR A 162 3.31 21.33 -3.92
C TYR A 162 4.38 20.53 -4.69
N ALA A 163 4.29 19.21 -4.68
CA ALA A 163 5.18 18.36 -5.46
C ALA A 163 4.51 17.74 -6.70
N ALA A 164 3.19 17.89 -6.84
CA ALA A 164 2.42 17.19 -7.87
C ALA A 164 2.76 17.70 -9.30
N GLY A 165 2.95 19.03 -9.49
CA GLY A 165 3.35 19.63 -10.75
C GLY A 165 4.69 19.09 -11.25
N PRO A 166 5.78 19.33 -10.51
CA PRO A 166 7.10 18.82 -10.86
C PRO A 166 7.15 17.31 -11.11
N ARG A 167 6.48 16.50 -10.28
CA ARG A 167 6.42 15.05 -10.48
C ARG A 167 5.77 14.65 -11.80
N ARG A 168 4.66 15.30 -12.15
CA ARG A 168 3.94 15.04 -13.41
C ARG A 168 4.79 15.44 -14.63
N GLU A 169 5.46 16.58 -14.56
CA GLU A 169 6.30 17.09 -15.66
C GLU A 169 7.55 16.22 -15.87
N LEU A 170 8.15 15.73 -14.79
CA LEU A 170 9.28 14.79 -14.88
C LEU A 170 8.89 13.46 -15.54
N GLY A 171 7.67 12.97 -15.32
CA GLY A 171 7.20 11.70 -15.88
C GLY A 171 8.02 10.47 -15.49
N LEU A 172 8.82 10.57 -14.44
CA LEU A 172 9.75 9.55 -13.96
C LEU A 172 9.40 9.13 -12.53
N ARG A 173 9.85 7.93 -12.15
CA ARG A 173 9.83 7.53 -10.73
C ARG A 173 10.80 8.38 -9.94
N THR A 174 10.36 8.85 -8.79
CA THR A 174 11.14 9.68 -7.86
C THR A 174 10.99 9.11 -6.44
N LEU A 175 11.67 9.70 -5.47
CA LEU A 175 11.54 9.42 -4.05
C LEU A 175 10.05 9.25 -3.63
N PHE A 176 9.14 10.08 -4.12
CA PHE A 176 7.72 10.00 -3.76
C PHE A 176 7.02 8.70 -4.15
N ASN A 177 7.57 7.91 -5.06
CA ASN A 177 6.98 6.61 -5.40
C ASN A 177 7.16 5.55 -4.31
N ILE A 178 8.17 5.71 -3.47
CA ILE A 178 8.43 4.80 -2.34
C ILE A 178 7.91 5.36 -1.01
N LEU A 179 7.69 6.69 -0.89
CA LEU A 179 7.23 7.29 0.36
C LEU A 179 5.76 7.00 0.68
N GLY A 180 4.89 6.93 -0.37
CA GLY A 180 3.44 6.78 -0.22
C GLY A 180 3.04 5.62 0.71
N PRO A 181 3.48 4.38 0.43
CA PRO A 181 3.14 3.23 1.26
C PRO A 181 3.61 3.33 2.72
N MET A 182 4.68 4.07 2.98
CA MET A 182 5.22 4.25 4.34
C MET A 182 4.61 5.44 5.10
N SER A 183 3.72 6.20 4.44
CA SER A 183 3.11 7.42 4.98
C SER A 183 1.67 7.25 5.42
N ASN A 184 1.25 6.04 5.77
CA ASN A 184 -0.13 5.75 6.19
C ASN A 184 -0.57 6.66 7.34
N PRO A 185 -1.68 7.44 7.17
CA PRO A 185 -2.17 8.41 8.17
C PRO A 185 -2.60 7.80 9.51
N ALA A 186 -2.90 6.50 9.53
CA ALA A 186 -3.21 5.76 10.75
C ALA A 186 -1.97 5.39 11.58
N GLY A 187 -0.76 5.63 11.06
CA GLY A 187 0.47 5.25 11.73
C GLY A 187 0.55 3.76 12.05
N VAL A 188 0.01 2.91 11.16
CA VAL A 188 -0.03 1.45 11.34
C VAL A 188 1.33 0.87 11.66
N LYS A 189 1.35 -0.13 12.53
CA LYS A 189 2.59 -0.84 12.93
C LYS A 189 2.78 -2.17 12.21
N HIS A 190 1.76 -2.61 11.50
CA HIS A 190 1.69 -3.87 10.79
C HIS A 190 1.38 -3.61 9.31
N GLN A 191 2.12 -4.24 8.39
CA GLN A 191 1.96 -3.92 6.98
C GLN A 191 2.44 -5.06 6.07
N VAL A 192 1.75 -5.29 4.95
CA VAL A 192 2.32 -5.96 3.78
C VAL A 192 2.56 -4.88 2.72
N LEU A 193 3.83 -4.69 2.37
CA LEU A 193 4.29 -3.68 1.42
C LEU A 193 4.88 -4.33 0.19
N GLY A 194 4.19 -4.23 -0.94
CA GLY A 194 4.75 -4.61 -2.23
C GLY A 194 5.69 -3.53 -2.80
N VAL A 195 6.81 -3.95 -3.37
CA VAL A 195 7.78 -3.04 -3.99
C VAL A 195 8.09 -3.47 -5.42
N PHE A 196 8.29 -2.48 -6.31
CA PHE A 196 8.54 -2.72 -7.74
C PHE A 196 9.93 -3.29 -8.05
N SER A 197 10.80 -3.45 -7.05
CA SER A 197 12.17 -3.96 -7.23
C SER A 197 12.61 -4.70 -5.97
N LYS A 198 13.29 -5.83 -6.16
CA LYS A 198 13.81 -6.66 -5.07
C LYS A 198 14.78 -5.88 -4.17
N GLU A 199 15.59 -5.03 -4.77
CA GLU A 199 16.63 -4.24 -4.07
C GLU A 199 16.01 -3.29 -3.02
N LEU A 200 14.71 -2.99 -3.13
CA LEU A 200 13.98 -2.16 -2.17
C LEU A 200 13.48 -2.95 -0.95
N CYS A 201 13.40 -4.28 -1.01
CA CYS A 201 12.77 -5.06 0.06
C CYS A 201 13.42 -4.80 1.41
N ARG A 202 14.72 -5.04 1.54
CA ARG A 202 15.44 -4.85 2.80
C ARG A 202 15.53 -3.38 3.22
N PRO A 203 15.91 -2.41 2.34
CA PRO A 203 15.92 -0.99 2.72
C PRO A 203 14.58 -0.48 3.22
N MET A 204 13.45 -0.87 2.62
CA MET A 204 12.13 -0.44 3.08
C MET A 204 11.76 -1.05 4.44
N ALA A 205 12.15 -2.31 4.70
CA ALA A 205 11.99 -2.92 6.02
C ALA A 205 12.82 -2.17 7.09
N GLU A 206 14.05 -1.75 6.77
CA GLU A 206 14.91 -0.96 7.66
C GLU A 206 14.33 0.44 7.93
N VAL A 207 13.81 1.13 6.90
CA VAL A 207 13.11 2.42 7.06
C VAL A 207 11.91 2.26 7.98
N LEU A 208 11.06 1.25 7.75
CA LEU A 208 9.86 1.00 8.56
C LEU A 208 10.22 0.62 10.00
N SER A 209 11.30 -0.12 10.22
CA SER A 209 11.83 -0.41 11.56
C SER A 209 12.19 0.88 12.30
N ARG A 210 12.93 1.79 11.67
CA ARG A 210 13.30 3.10 12.26
C ARG A 210 12.10 4.02 12.49
N LEU A 211 11.02 3.84 11.72
CA LEU A 211 9.75 4.55 11.89
C LEU A 211 8.85 3.92 12.96
N GLY A 212 9.31 2.84 13.62
CA GLY A 212 8.65 2.18 14.74
C GLY A 212 7.56 1.19 14.34
N SER A 213 7.61 0.64 13.12
CA SER A 213 6.79 -0.51 12.73
C SER A 213 7.23 -1.76 13.51
N GLN A 214 6.31 -2.71 13.70
CA GLN A 214 6.50 -3.89 14.55
C GLN A 214 6.57 -5.19 13.76
N HIS A 215 5.66 -5.38 12.80
CA HIS A 215 5.64 -6.56 11.96
C HIS A 215 5.28 -6.17 10.53
N VAL A 216 6.24 -6.29 9.62
CA VAL A 216 6.09 -5.87 8.22
C VAL A 216 6.68 -6.93 7.30
N LEU A 217 5.96 -7.25 6.24
CA LEU A 217 6.49 -8.03 5.13
C LEU A 217 6.65 -7.11 3.92
N VAL A 218 7.89 -6.86 3.51
CA VAL A 218 8.17 -6.16 2.24
C VAL A 218 8.42 -7.21 1.17
N VAL A 219 7.63 -7.20 0.11
CA VAL A 219 7.56 -8.28 -0.87
C VAL A 219 7.85 -7.82 -2.29
N HIS A 220 8.51 -8.66 -3.07
CA HIS A 220 8.71 -8.50 -4.51
C HIS A 220 8.77 -9.87 -5.18
N ALA A 221 7.91 -10.12 -6.14
CA ALA A 221 7.88 -11.40 -6.86
C ALA A 221 8.88 -11.45 -8.01
N GLN A 222 9.39 -12.65 -8.32
CA GLN A 222 10.37 -12.85 -9.39
C GLN A 222 9.87 -12.50 -10.80
N ASP A 223 8.55 -12.52 -11.00
CA ASP A 223 7.90 -12.09 -12.23
C ASP A 223 7.67 -10.58 -12.32
N GLY A 224 8.14 -9.83 -11.32
CA GLY A 224 8.14 -8.36 -11.29
C GLY A 224 6.99 -7.72 -10.53
N LEU A 225 6.04 -8.51 -10.00
CA LEU A 225 4.91 -7.97 -9.23
C LEU A 225 5.34 -7.35 -7.89
N ASP A 226 4.67 -6.29 -7.50
CA ASP A 226 4.68 -5.73 -6.15
C ASP A 226 3.59 -6.36 -5.24
N GLU A 227 3.39 -7.68 -5.40
CA GLU A 227 2.46 -8.53 -4.64
C GLU A 227 3.10 -9.91 -4.43
N ILE A 228 2.52 -10.76 -3.57
CA ILE A 228 2.87 -12.18 -3.52
C ILE A 228 2.25 -12.85 -4.75
N SER A 229 3.11 -13.32 -5.65
CA SER A 229 2.68 -13.88 -6.93
C SER A 229 2.09 -15.28 -6.81
N LEU A 230 1.08 -15.56 -7.66
CA LEU A 230 0.58 -16.90 -7.90
C LEU A 230 1.46 -17.70 -8.89
N ALA A 231 2.30 -17.03 -9.68
CA ALA A 231 3.04 -17.65 -10.79
C ALA A 231 4.52 -17.89 -10.51
N ALA A 232 5.09 -17.16 -9.54
CA ALA A 232 6.54 -17.16 -9.31
C ALA A 232 6.87 -17.06 -7.82
N PRO A 233 8.08 -17.48 -7.41
CA PRO A 233 8.58 -17.24 -6.07
C PRO A 233 8.61 -15.74 -5.75
N THR A 234 8.28 -15.39 -4.52
CA THR A 234 8.30 -14.02 -3.99
C THR A 234 9.42 -13.89 -2.96
N HIS A 235 10.22 -12.85 -3.11
CA HIS A 235 11.22 -12.44 -2.12
C HIS A 235 10.53 -11.65 -1.01
N VAL A 236 10.86 -11.95 0.24
CA VAL A 236 10.31 -11.31 1.43
C VAL A 236 11.46 -10.76 2.27
N ALA A 237 11.39 -9.49 2.65
CA ALA A 237 12.15 -8.95 3.77
C ALA A 237 11.15 -8.71 4.91
N GLU A 238 11.25 -9.51 5.95
CA GLU A 238 10.36 -9.45 7.10
C GLU A 238 11.01 -8.70 8.25
N LEU A 239 10.36 -7.64 8.70
CA LEU A 239 10.61 -7.02 9.99
C LEU A 239 9.67 -7.65 11.01
N ASN A 240 10.22 -8.28 12.05
CA ASN A 240 9.42 -8.81 13.15
C ASN A 240 10.13 -8.51 14.48
N LYS A 241 9.45 -7.74 15.33
CA LYS A 241 9.96 -7.34 16.68
C LYS A 241 11.39 -6.77 16.66
N GLY A 242 11.69 -5.97 15.63
CA GLY A 242 13.00 -5.30 15.48
C GLY A 242 14.06 -6.10 14.73
N GLU A 243 13.82 -7.35 14.41
CA GLU A 243 14.72 -8.18 13.60
C GLU A 243 14.26 -8.18 12.13
N ILE A 244 15.23 -8.13 11.20
CA ILE A 244 14.94 -8.20 9.76
C ILE A 244 15.58 -9.47 9.21
N SER A 245 14.73 -10.34 8.66
CA SER A 245 15.12 -11.55 7.95
C SER A 245 14.71 -11.50 6.48
N GLU A 246 15.45 -12.18 5.62
CA GLU A 246 15.13 -12.31 4.20
C GLU A 246 14.99 -13.76 3.81
N TYR A 247 13.93 -14.08 3.08
CA TYR A 247 13.66 -15.42 2.60
C TYR A 247 12.83 -15.39 1.31
N ARG A 248 12.54 -16.56 0.76
CA ARG A 248 11.64 -16.72 -0.38
C ARG A 248 10.47 -17.59 0.00
N ILE A 249 9.33 -17.30 -0.61
CA ILE A 249 8.11 -18.10 -0.53
C ILE A 249 7.60 -18.37 -1.95
N GLN A 250 6.87 -19.45 -2.09
CA GLN A 250 6.19 -19.82 -3.34
C GLN A 250 4.82 -20.40 -3.01
N PRO A 251 3.86 -20.40 -3.96
CA PRO A 251 2.50 -20.87 -3.69
C PRO A 251 2.45 -22.29 -3.11
N GLU A 252 3.34 -23.18 -3.55
CA GLU A 252 3.42 -24.56 -3.09
C GLU A 252 3.73 -24.72 -1.61
N ASP A 253 4.42 -23.76 -1.00
CA ASP A 253 4.71 -23.76 0.44
C ASP A 253 3.42 -23.70 1.28
N PHE A 254 2.34 -23.26 0.66
CA PHE A 254 1.01 -23.08 1.23
C PHE A 254 -0.03 -24.05 0.67
N GLY A 255 0.39 -25.05 -0.12
CA GLY A 255 -0.51 -26.02 -0.74
C GLY A 255 -1.29 -25.48 -1.94
N ILE A 256 -0.93 -24.28 -2.44
CA ILE A 256 -1.52 -23.66 -3.61
C ILE A 256 -0.60 -23.96 -4.81
N LYS A 257 -1.17 -24.46 -5.90
CA LYS A 257 -0.39 -24.74 -7.12
C LYS A 257 -0.07 -23.43 -7.84
N SER A 258 1.18 -23.26 -8.28
CA SER A 258 1.55 -22.15 -9.15
C SER A 258 0.75 -22.17 -10.46
N GLN A 259 0.28 -21.01 -10.87
CA GLN A 259 -0.55 -20.84 -12.06
C GLN A 259 -0.12 -19.57 -12.82
N SER A 260 -0.29 -19.59 -14.14
CA SER A 260 -0.02 -18.43 -14.98
C SER A 260 -0.91 -17.24 -14.60
N LEU A 261 -0.35 -16.03 -14.64
CA LEU A 261 -1.10 -14.78 -14.43
C LEU A 261 -1.99 -14.38 -15.62
N ILE A 262 -1.95 -15.13 -16.72
CA ILE A 262 -2.84 -14.88 -17.87
C ILE A 262 -4.29 -14.93 -17.41
N GLY A 263 -5.04 -13.87 -17.74
CA GLY A 263 -6.44 -13.70 -17.33
C GLY A 263 -6.62 -12.96 -16.01
N LEU A 264 -5.53 -12.58 -15.32
CA LEU A 264 -5.57 -11.70 -14.14
C LEU A 264 -5.28 -10.24 -14.47
N ASN A 265 -4.83 -9.94 -15.69
CA ASN A 265 -4.65 -8.58 -16.18
C ASN A 265 -6.00 -7.91 -16.41
N VAL A 266 -6.08 -6.61 -16.13
CA VAL A 266 -7.29 -5.81 -16.28
C VAL A 266 -7.01 -4.56 -17.12
N GLU A 267 -8.02 -4.10 -17.84
CA GLU A 267 -7.93 -2.90 -18.66
C GLU A 267 -8.41 -1.64 -17.93
N ASP A 268 -9.21 -1.82 -16.88
CA ASP A 268 -9.77 -0.73 -16.08
C ASP A 268 -10.26 -1.22 -14.70
N ALA A 269 -10.81 -0.30 -13.94
CA ALA A 269 -11.37 -0.58 -12.62
C ALA A 269 -12.62 -1.49 -12.66
N GLN A 270 -13.41 -1.44 -13.74
CA GLN A 270 -14.60 -2.30 -13.88
C GLN A 270 -14.20 -3.75 -14.13
N GLY A 271 -13.17 -3.99 -14.97
CA GLY A 271 -12.60 -5.32 -15.17
C GLY A 271 -12.03 -5.89 -13.87
N SER A 272 -11.31 -5.08 -13.08
CA SER A 272 -10.82 -5.47 -11.76
C SER A 272 -11.96 -5.82 -10.81
N LEU A 273 -13.00 -5.00 -10.76
CA LEU A 273 -14.19 -5.22 -9.94
C LEU A 273 -14.92 -6.51 -10.30
N ALA A 274 -15.10 -6.78 -11.59
CA ALA A 274 -15.75 -7.99 -12.06
C ALA A 274 -14.99 -9.25 -11.63
N LEU A 275 -13.67 -9.24 -11.78
CA LEU A 275 -12.81 -10.34 -11.38
C LEU A 275 -12.81 -10.56 -9.86
N ILE A 276 -12.73 -9.48 -9.08
CA ILE A 276 -12.79 -9.54 -7.61
C ILE A 276 -14.15 -10.09 -7.14
N ARG A 277 -15.25 -9.62 -7.73
CA ARG A 277 -16.58 -10.13 -7.39
C ARG A 277 -16.75 -11.62 -7.69
N ASP A 278 -16.14 -12.12 -8.78
CA ASP A 278 -16.12 -13.55 -9.04
C ASP A 278 -15.25 -14.30 -8.03
N ALA A 279 -14.05 -13.79 -7.74
CA ALA A 279 -13.10 -14.38 -6.79
C ALA A 279 -13.65 -14.48 -5.36
N LEU A 280 -14.23 -13.40 -4.83
CA LEU A 280 -14.85 -13.35 -3.49
C LEU A 280 -16.23 -14.05 -3.46
N GLY A 281 -16.84 -14.28 -4.63
CA GLY A 281 -18.14 -14.89 -4.77
C GLY A 281 -18.10 -16.40 -5.05
N ARG A 282 -18.72 -16.80 -6.16
CA ARG A 282 -18.88 -18.21 -6.51
C ARG A 282 -17.74 -18.81 -7.31
N ARG A 283 -16.76 -18.01 -7.73
CA ARG A 283 -15.59 -18.44 -8.53
C ARG A 283 -16.02 -19.25 -9.76
N LYS A 284 -16.92 -18.66 -10.54
CA LYS A 284 -17.54 -19.34 -11.69
C LYS A 284 -16.60 -19.51 -12.85
N THR A 285 -15.54 -18.70 -12.93
CA THR A 285 -14.56 -18.71 -14.00
C THR A 285 -13.21 -19.25 -13.50
N GLU A 286 -12.40 -19.78 -14.42
CA GLU A 286 -11.02 -20.16 -14.10
C GLU A 286 -10.21 -18.97 -13.60
N ASN A 287 -10.40 -17.78 -14.19
CA ASN A 287 -9.74 -16.56 -13.75
C ASN A 287 -10.19 -16.13 -12.35
N GLY A 288 -11.48 -16.30 -12.01
CA GLY A 288 -11.99 -16.05 -10.66
C GLY A 288 -11.37 -16.99 -9.62
N GLN A 289 -11.11 -18.26 -9.98
CA GLN A 289 -10.42 -19.18 -9.09
C GLN A 289 -8.94 -18.78 -8.91
N LYS A 290 -8.22 -18.45 -10.00
CA LYS A 290 -6.84 -17.96 -9.93
C LYS A 290 -6.73 -16.68 -9.08
N ALA A 291 -7.67 -15.74 -9.28
CA ALA A 291 -7.72 -14.52 -8.50
C ALA A 291 -7.97 -14.81 -7.00
N ALA A 292 -8.84 -15.78 -6.70
CA ALA A 292 -9.09 -16.21 -5.32
C ALA A 292 -7.83 -16.78 -4.67
N ASP A 293 -7.09 -17.65 -5.35
CA ASP A 293 -5.84 -18.23 -4.86
C ASP A 293 -4.79 -17.13 -4.59
N MET A 294 -4.67 -16.14 -5.47
CA MET A 294 -3.76 -15.02 -5.30
C MET A 294 -4.18 -14.10 -4.14
N ILE A 295 -5.48 -13.84 -4.00
CA ILE A 295 -6.03 -13.07 -2.87
C ILE A 295 -5.72 -13.77 -1.55
N VAL A 296 -5.89 -15.08 -1.47
CA VAL A 296 -5.63 -15.90 -0.28
C VAL A 296 -4.16 -15.81 0.14
N LEU A 297 -3.20 -15.87 -0.80
CA LEU A 297 -1.77 -15.71 -0.50
C LEU A 297 -1.48 -14.35 0.15
N ASN A 298 -1.98 -13.26 -0.46
CA ASN A 298 -1.73 -11.90 0.02
C ASN A 298 -2.51 -11.57 1.32
N ALA A 299 -3.73 -12.06 1.46
CA ALA A 299 -4.50 -11.94 2.70
C ALA A 299 -3.88 -12.75 3.85
N GLY A 300 -3.36 -13.93 3.57
CA GLY A 300 -2.65 -14.76 4.54
C GLY A 300 -1.40 -14.06 5.09
N ALA A 301 -0.64 -13.40 4.22
CA ALA A 301 0.50 -12.59 4.64
C ALA A 301 0.07 -11.40 5.51
N ALA A 302 -1.04 -10.75 5.17
CA ALA A 302 -1.59 -9.64 5.96
C ALA A 302 -2.11 -10.11 7.33
N LEU A 303 -2.74 -11.27 7.43
CA LEU A 303 -3.16 -11.87 8.70
C LEU A 303 -1.97 -12.23 9.59
N TYR A 304 -0.88 -12.72 8.99
CA TYR A 304 0.37 -12.96 9.69
C TYR A 304 1.00 -11.66 10.18
N ALA A 305 1.14 -10.67 9.30
CA ALA A 305 1.66 -9.35 9.67
C ALA A 305 0.82 -8.68 10.78
N ALA A 306 -0.50 -8.89 10.81
CA ALA A 306 -1.42 -8.36 11.82
C ALA A 306 -1.39 -9.13 13.15
N ASP A 307 -0.54 -10.14 13.29
CA ASP A 307 -0.49 -11.07 14.45
C ASP A 307 -1.85 -11.77 14.74
N VAL A 308 -2.68 -11.94 13.70
CA VAL A 308 -3.90 -12.77 13.76
C VAL A 308 -3.53 -14.25 13.57
N ALA A 309 -2.50 -14.50 12.76
CA ALA A 309 -1.91 -15.82 12.57
C ALA A 309 -0.49 -15.89 13.15
N SER A 310 -0.07 -17.05 13.61
CA SER A 310 1.27 -17.26 14.18
C SER A 310 2.35 -17.59 13.14
N SER A 311 1.94 -17.83 11.88
CA SER A 311 2.83 -18.10 10.75
C SER A 311 2.16 -17.73 9.42
N LEU A 312 2.96 -17.52 8.37
CA LEU A 312 2.44 -17.32 7.01
C LEU A 312 1.50 -18.47 6.58
N LYS A 313 1.89 -19.71 6.85
CA LYS A 313 1.08 -20.87 6.50
C LYS A 313 -0.29 -20.84 7.18
N GLN A 314 -0.33 -20.60 8.48
CA GLN A 314 -1.60 -20.46 9.22
C GLN A 314 -2.42 -19.26 8.69
N GLY A 315 -1.75 -18.14 8.34
CA GLY A 315 -2.41 -16.99 7.75
C GLY A 315 -3.12 -17.33 6.44
N VAL A 316 -2.46 -18.11 5.57
CA VAL A 316 -3.04 -18.56 4.29
C VAL A 316 -4.19 -19.54 4.53
N GLU A 317 -4.10 -20.46 5.49
CA GLU A 317 -5.18 -21.37 5.87
C GLU A 317 -6.43 -20.59 6.36
N ILE A 318 -6.24 -19.61 7.26
CA ILE A 318 -7.32 -18.75 7.75
C ILE A 318 -7.94 -17.91 6.61
N ALA A 319 -7.10 -17.35 5.73
CA ALA A 319 -7.56 -16.55 4.58
C ALA A 319 -8.39 -17.41 3.62
N HIS A 320 -7.95 -18.64 3.36
CA HIS A 320 -8.66 -19.59 2.53
C HIS A 320 -10.06 -19.88 3.08
N ASP A 321 -10.15 -20.19 4.38
CA ASP A 321 -11.42 -20.47 5.03
C ASP A 321 -12.34 -19.23 4.99
N ALA A 322 -11.84 -18.05 5.34
CA ALA A 322 -12.60 -16.81 5.33
C ALA A 322 -13.15 -16.47 3.93
N LEU A 323 -12.36 -16.71 2.87
CA LEU A 323 -12.82 -16.51 1.51
C LEU A 323 -13.89 -17.53 1.11
N HIS A 324 -13.73 -18.80 1.49
CA HIS A 324 -14.66 -19.86 1.10
C HIS A 324 -16.01 -19.80 1.80
N THR A 325 -16.11 -19.19 2.98
CA THR A 325 -17.38 -18.95 3.68
C THR A 325 -18.26 -17.90 3.00
N GLY A 326 -17.69 -17.07 2.11
CA GLY A 326 -18.37 -15.95 1.47
C GLY A 326 -18.41 -14.66 2.32
N LEU A 327 -17.91 -14.70 3.54
CA LEU A 327 -17.85 -13.52 4.43
C LEU A 327 -17.03 -12.37 3.85
N ALA A 328 -15.98 -12.67 3.08
CA ALA A 328 -15.17 -11.64 2.44
C ALA A 328 -15.97 -10.81 1.42
N ARG A 329 -16.86 -11.45 0.65
CA ARG A 329 -17.79 -10.75 -0.24
C ARG A 329 -18.76 -9.89 0.56
N ASP A 330 -19.29 -10.42 1.66
CA ASP A 330 -20.23 -9.68 2.49
C ASP A 330 -19.55 -8.44 3.10
N LYS A 331 -18.29 -8.53 3.56
CA LYS A 331 -17.47 -7.39 4.00
C LYS A 331 -17.26 -6.34 2.89
N PHE A 332 -17.08 -6.77 1.65
CA PHE A 332 -16.97 -5.86 0.51
C PHE A 332 -18.29 -5.06 0.31
N GLU A 333 -19.43 -5.73 0.29
CA GLU A 333 -20.72 -5.08 0.14
C GLU A 333 -21.13 -4.24 1.37
N GLU A 334 -20.72 -4.66 2.58
CA GLU A 334 -20.87 -3.87 3.81
C GLU A 334 -20.12 -2.54 3.71
N LEU A 335 -18.87 -2.52 3.21
CA LEU A 335 -18.12 -1.27 3.04
C LEU A 335 -18.84 -0.32 2.08
N VAL A 336 -19.32 -0.83 0.94
CA VAL A 336 -20.09 -0.02 -0.03
C VAL A 336 -21.29 0.61 0.67
N SER A 337 -22.12 -0.22 1.30
CA SER A 337 -23.36 0.22 1.96
C SER A 337 -23.09 1.20 3.10
N PHE A 338 -22.08 0.93 3.92
CA PHE A 338 -21.71 1.74 5.07
C PHE A 338 -21.25 3.14 4.66
N THR A 339 -20.44 3.24 3.61
CA THR A 339 -19.87 4.52 3.18
C THR A 339 -20.86 5.40 2.43
N VAL A 340 -21.84 4.81 1.74
CA VAL A 340 -22.91 5.56 1.03
C VAL A 340 -23.78 6.36 1.98
N VAL A 341 -24.02 5.88 3.20
CA VAL A 341 -24.82 6.61 4.22
C VAL A 341 -24.21 7.99 4.49
N PHE A 342 -22.90 8.11 4.58
CA PHE A 342 -22.23 9.40 4.81
C PHE A 342 -22.36 10.37 3.64
N LYS A 343 -22.47 9.87 2.41
CA LYS A 343 -22.72 10.72 1.24
C LYS A 343 -24.11 11.37 1.30
N GLN A 344 -25.08 10.67 1.87
CA GLN A 344 -26.44 11.20 2.05
C GLN A 344 -26.50 12.25 3.17
N GLU A 345 -25.74 12.06 4.26
CA GLU A 345 -25.64 13.03 5.36
C GLU A 345 -24.99 14.35 4.91
N GLN A 346 -24.02 14.30 3.98
CA GLN A 346 -23.36 15.51 3.44
C GLN A 346 -24.21 16.29 2.44
N ALA A 347 -25.25 15.68 1.86
CA ALA A 347 -26.14 16.29 0.89
C ALA A 347 -27.37 16.98 1.54
N GLN A 348 -27.56 16.83 2.84
CA GLN A 348 -28.58 17.51 3.66
C GLN A 348 -28.01 18.73 4.35
#